data_e5c16af9824caa6056f5b0ee46b769bf
#
_entry.id   e5c16af9824caa6056f5b0ee46b769bf
#
_cell.length_a   1.000
_cell.length_b   1.000
_cell.length_c   1.000
_cell.angle_alpha   90.00
_cell.angle_beta   90.00
_cell.angle_gamma   90.00
#
_symmetry.space_group_name_H-M   'P 1'
#
loop_
_entity.id
_entity.type
_entity.pdbx_description
1 polymer ?
#
loop_
_entity_poly.entity_id
_entity_poly.type
_entity_poly.pdbx_seq_one_letter_code
_entity_poly.pdbx_strand_id
1 'polypeptide(L)'
;MNQGTMLTGTMDMPAGQFIYLQPPSNAAKVLGIIMVIYGVLIGFLTLVSLLTVNVFIPAQLSQQFGVDDADTLKLVIYLNSGLAFSLFASIGYVLAGVWVKNFQRKGVLLALLLTLIEFLFSTSMVFLFPEFNGSGLIAPGRGGVIVEGVFTSLFCGLIWAIPLMVANNGLDESKLFG
;
A
#
# COMPACT_ATOMS: atom_id res chain seq x y z
N MET A 1 -15.46 -17.91 -19.55
CA MET A 1 -14.93 -19.29 -19.50
C MET A 1 -13.78 -19.37 -20.48
N ASN A 2 -12.55 -19.10 -20.03
CA ASN A 2 -11.35 -19.35 -20.86
C ASN A 2 -10.89 -20.76 -20.60
N GLN A 3 -11.13 -21.61 -21.57
CA GLN A 3 -10.55 -22.95 -21.62
C GLN A 3 -9.03 -22.80 -21.79
N GLY A 4 -8.29 -23.30 -20.82
CA GLY A 4 -6.85 -23.37 -20.89
C GLY A 4 -6.45 -24.17 -22.14
N THR A 5 -5.63 -23.54 -22.98
CA THR A 5 -4.99 -24.20 -24.12
C THR A 5 -4.15 -25.34 -23.57
N MET A 6 -4.64 -26.58 -23.83
CA MET A 6 -3.81 -27.79 -23.64
C MET A 6 -2.65 -27.69 -24.64
N LEU A 7 -1.44 -27.44 -24.12
CA LEU A 7 -0.21 -27.66 -24.86
C LEU A 7 -0.10 -29.23 -25.08
N THR A 8 -0.56 -29.68 -26.21
CA THR A 8 -0.25 -31.02 -26.69
C THR A 8 1.18 -31.05 -27.22
N GLY A 9 2.14 -31.04 -26.31
CA GLY A 9 3.49 -31.46 -26.62
C GLY A 9 3.58 -32.96 -26.47
N THR A 10 3.68 -33.68 -27.58
CA THR A 10 4.05 -35.09 -27.59
C THR A 10 5.52 -35.21 -27.19
N MET A 11 5.83 -35.14 -25.89
CA MET A 11 7.06 -35.70 -25.37
C MET A 11 6.84 -37.18 -25.12
N ASP A 12 7.65 -38.04 -25.74
CA ASP A 12 7.76 -39.47 -25.40
C ASP A 12 8.21 -39.57 -23.93
N MET A 13 7.25 -39.55 -23.01
CA MET A 13 7.53 -39.77 -21.59
C MET A 13 7.51 -41.24 -21.29
N PRO A 14 8.46 -41.77 -20.53
CA PRO A 14 8.43 -43.16 -20.07
C PRO A 14 7.14 -43.42 -19.31
N ALA A 15 6.45 -44.49 -19.70
CA ALA A 15 5.15 -44.85 -19.13
C ALA A 15 5.22 -44.97 -17.61
N GLY A 16 4.54 -44.05 -16.91
CA GLY A 16 4.38 -44.06 -15.44
C GLY A 16 4.58 -42.78 -14.69
N GLN A 17 5.04 -41.70 -15.30
CA GLN A 17 5.15 -40.40 -14.60
C GLN A 17 3.95 -39.51 -14.92
N PHE A 18 2.93 -39.54 -14.08
CA PHE A 18 1.87 -38.54 -14.09
C PHE A 18 2.41 -37.28 -13.38
N ILE A 19 2.74 -36.25 -14.16
CA ILE A 19 3.02 -34.93 -13.59
C ILE A 19 1.67 -34.34 -13.17
N TYR A 20 1.36 -34.40 -11.89
CA TYR A 20 0.24 -33.67 -11.31
C TYR A 20 0.62 -32.19 -11.32
N LEU A 21 0.19 -31.46 -12.34
CA LEU A 21 0.22 -29.99 -12.33
C LEU A 21 -0.76 -29.53 -11.25
N GLN A 22 -0.22 -29.23 -10.07
CA GLN A 22 -1.03 -28.62 -9.03
C GLN A 22 -1.58 -27.28 -9.55
N PRO A 23 -2.87 -27.00 -9.36
CA PRO A 23 -3.43 -25.72 -9.76
C PRO A 23 -2.72 -24.59 -9.01
N PRO A 24 -2.57 -23.40 -9.62
CA PRO A 24 -1.93 -22.27 -8.97
C PRO A 24 -2.65 -21.91 -7.67
N SER A 25 -1.87 -21.49 -6.67
CA SER A 25 -2.38 -21.09 -5.36
C SER A 25 -3.38 -19.93 -5.51
N ASN A 26 -4.47 -19.95 -4.77
CA ASN A 26 -5.43 -18.84 -4.68
C ASN A 26 -4.91 -17.64 -3.86
N ALA A 27 -3.72 -17.73 -3.28
CA ALA A 27 -3.16 -16.67 -2.42
C ALA A 27 -3.09 -15.31 -3.13
N ALA A 28 -2.62 -15.28 -4.37
CA ALA A 28 -2.56 -14.06 -5.17
C ALA A 28 -3.96 -13.45 -5.37
N LYS A 29 -4.95 -14.27 -5.68
CA LYS A 29 -6.33 -13.81 -5.91
C LYS A 29 -6.94 -13.20 -4.65
N VAL A 30 -6.77 -13.86 -3.51
CA VAL A 30 -7.29 -13.40 -2.22
C VAL A 30 -6.59 -12.10 -1.80
N LEU A 31 -5.26 -12.06 -1.86
CA LEU A 31 -4.50 -10.86 -1.50
C LEU A 31 -4.77 -9.70 -2.46
N GLY A 32 -4.92 -9.96 -3.76
CA GLY A 32 -5.31 -8.92 -4.71
C GLY A 32 -6.66 -8.27 -4.36
N ILE A 33 -7.65 -9.07 -3.92
CA ILE A 33 -8.94 -8.55 -3.46
C ILE A 33 -8.76 -7.72 -2.17
N ILE A 34 -7.97 -8.21 -1.21
CA ILE A 34 -7.69 -7.48 0.04
C ILE A 34 -7.02 -6.13 -0.27
N MET A 35 -6.05 -6.08 -1.19
CA MET A 35 -5.40 -4.84 -1.62
C MET A 35 -6.40 -3.84 -2.23
N VAL A 36 -7.33 -4.30 -3.07
CA VAL A 36 -8.36 -3.43 -3.64
C VAL A 36 -9.26 -2.86 -2.56
N ILE A 37 -9.73 -3.70 -1.63
CA ILE A 37 -10.58 -3.25 -0.51
C ILE A 37 -9.81 -2.25 0.35
N TYR A 38 -8.57 -2.54 0.71
CA TYR A 38 -7.69 -1.66 1.46
C TYR A 38 -7.53 -0.29 0.77
N GLY A 39 -7.16 -0.28 -0.52
CA GLY A 39 -6.98 0.95 -1.27
C GLY A 39 -8.26 1.78 -1.35
N VAL A 40 -9.43 1.16 -1.58
CA VAL A 40 -10.72 1.86 -1.62
C VAL A 40 -11.07 2.46 -0.26
N LEU A 41 -10.88 1.71 0.84
CA LEU A 41 -11.17 2.19 2.20
C LEU A 41 -10.26 3.37 2.58
N ILE A 42 -8.95 3.24 2.34
CA ILE A 42 -8.00 4.33 2.62
C ILE A 42 -8.32 5.56 1.76
N GLY A 43 -8.61 5.38 0.47
CA GLY A 43 -9.00 6.48 -0.41
C GLY A 43 -10.25 7.20 0.08
N PHE A 44 -11.28 6.46 0.49
CA PHE A 44 -12.51 7.03 1.04
C PHE A 44 -12.25 7.82 2.34
N LEU A 45 -11.53 7.22 3.30
CA LEU A 45 -11.17 7.88 4.55
C LEU A 45 -10.33 9.13 4.31
N THR A 46 -9.40 9.08 3.37
CA THR A 46 -8.59 10.24 2.98
C THR A 46 -9.42 11.38 2.41
N LEU A 47 -10.42 11.09 1.56
CA LEU A 47 -11.33 12.11 1.03
C LEU A 47 -12.15 12.76 2.16
N VAL A 48 -12.68 11.99 3.09
CA VAL A 48 -13.37 12.51 4.26
C VAL A 48 -12.44 13.38 5.11
N SER A 49 -11.20 12.94 5.32
CA SER A 49 -10.19 13.70 6.07
C SER A 49 -9.81 15.01 5.38
N LEU A 50 -9.69 15.03 4.04
CA LEU A 50 -9.45 16.24 3.27
C LEU A 50 -10.56 17.27 3.47
N LEU A 51 -11.81 16.85 3.46
CA LEU A 51 -12.94 17.73 3.76
C LEU A 51 -12.86 18.27 5.20
N THR A 52 -12.54 17.40 6.16
CA THR A 52 -12.40 17.79 7.57
C THR A 52 -11.29 18.80 7.76
N VAL A 53 -10.10 18.57 7.23
CA VAL A 53 -8.93 19.44 7.37
C VAL A 53 -9.17 20.82 6.73
N ASN A 54 -9.82 20.87 5.58
CA ASN A 54 -9.95 22.12 4.83
C ASN A 54 -11.21 22.92 5.18
N VAL A 55 -12.23 22.30 5.76
CA VAL A 55 -13.49 22.99 6.12
C VAL A 55 -13.61 23.24 7.60
N PHE A 56 -13.33 22.23 8.44
CA PHE A 56 -13.61 22.31 9.87
C PHE A 56 -12.43 22.82 10.70
N ILE A 57 -11.19 22.42 10.39
CA ILE A 57 -10.03 22.81 11.22
C ILE A 57 -9.78 24.32 11.19
N PRO A 58 -9.75 25.03 10.05
CA PRO A 58 -9.55 26.47 10.03
C PRO A 58 -10.62 27.23 10.82
N ALA A 59 -11.87 26.79 10.72
CA ALA A 59 -12.99 27.43 11.41
C ALA A 59 -12.91 27.26 12.95
N GLN A 60 -12.42 26.13 13.43
CA GLN A 60 -12.29 25.85 14.87
C GLN A 60 -11.05 26.50 15.48
N LEU A 61 -9.91 26.47 14.80
CA LEU A 61 -8.66 27.07 15.30
C LEU A 61 -8.76 28.59 15.43
N SER A 62 -9.40 29.26 14.47
CA SER A 62 -9.61 30.70 14.54
C SER A 62 -10.52 31.13 15.71
N GLN A 63 -11.44 30.26 16.12
CA GLN A 63 -12.38 30.56 17.22
C GLN A 63 -11.86 30.22 18.62
N GLN A 64 -11.04 29.17 18.76
CA GLN A 64 -10.68 28.63 20.08
C GLN A 64 -9.30 29.02 20.59
N PHE A 65 -8.32 29.26 19.73
CA PHE A 65 -6.92 29.31 20.17
C PHE A 65 -6.20 30.62 19.90
N GLY A 66 -6.75 31.55 19.14
CA GLY A 66 -6.02 32.78 18.78
C GLY A 66 -4.61 32.48 18.24
N VAL A 67 -4.46 31.31 17.57
CA VAL A 67 -3.17 30.83 17.08
C VAL A 67 -2.73 31.73 15.94
N ASP A 68 -1.46 32.08 15.92
CA ASP A 68 -0.87 32.84 14.83
C ASP A 68 -1.19 32.18 13.48
N ASP A 69 -1.64 32.95 12.50
CA ASP A 69 -2.01 32.48 11.17
C ASP A 69 -0.91 31.62 10.52
N ALA A 70 0.36 31.87 10.86
CA ALA A 70 1.51 31.14 10.36
C ALA A 70 1.57 29.66 10.82
N ASP A 71 1.25 29.38 12.08
CA ASP A 71 1.30 28.02 12.62
C ASP A 71 0.11 27.20 12.16
N THR A 72 -1.05 27.84 12.03
CA THR A 72 -2.24 27.22 11.41
C THR A 72 -1.95 26.85 9.96
N LEU A 73 -1.32 27.74 9.20
CA LEU A 73 -0.96 27.47 7.80
C LEU A 73 0.01 26.27 7.68
N LYS A 74 1.04 26.21 8.53
CA LYS A 74 1.98 25.07 8.54
C LYS A 74 1.26 23.76 8.85
N LEU A 75 0.36 23.73 9.83
CA LEU A 75 -0.42 22.55 10.17
C LEU A 75 -1.29 22.10 9.00
N VAL A 76 -1.99 23.01 8.34
CA VAL A 76 -2.83 22.71 7.17
C VAL A 76 -1.97 22.18 6.02
N ILE A 77 -0.79 22.74 5.76
CA ILE A 77 0.14 22.25 4.75
C ILE A 77 0.61 20.83 5.10
N TYR A 78 1.02 20.59 6.36
CA TYR A 78 1.45 19.28 6.82
C TYR A 78 0.37 18.23 6.63
N LEU A 79 -0.85 18.49 7.08
CA LEU A 79 -1.98 17.55 6.95
C LEU A 79 -2.36 17.32 5.49
N ASN A 80 -2.47 18.37 4.69
CA ASN A 80 -2.84 18.23 3.28
C ASN A 80 -1.80 17.48 2.44
N SER A 81 -0.51 17.68 2.72
CA SER A 81 0.55 16.93 2.02
C SER A 81 0.49 15.43 2.33
N GLY A 82 0.26 15.06 3.59
CA GLY A 82 0.04 13.66 3.99
C GLY A 82 -1.20 13.06 3.35
N LEU A 83 -2.31 13.79 3.34
CA LEU A 83 -3.57 13.32 2.75
C LEU A 83 -3.48 13.20 1.23
N ALA A 84 -2.86 14.16 0.53
CA ALA A 84 -2.65 14.09 -0.91
C ALA A 84 -1.80 12.88 -1.29
N PHE A 85 -0.73 12.63 -0.53
CA PHE A 85 0.11 11.45 -0.73
C PHE A 85 -0.67 10.15 -0.46
N SER A 86 -1.45 10.08 0.62
CA SER A 86 -2.30 8.92 0.95
C SER A 86 -3.35 8.64 -0.13
N LEU A 87 -3.93 9.68 -0.74
CA LEU A 87 -4.85 9.52 -1.86
C LEU A 87 -4.15 8.91 -3.09
N PHE A 88 -2.96 9.39 -3.41
CA PHE A 88 -2.14 8.82 -4.48
C PHE A 88 -1.79 7.35 -4.21
N ALA A 89 -1.34 7.03 -3.01
CA ALA A 89 -1.01 5.67 -2.60
C ALA A 89 -2.22 4.74 -2.66
N SER A 90 -3.41 5.21 -2.24
CA SER A 90 -4.65 4.43 -2.28
C SER A 90 -5.02 3.98 -3.71
N ILE A 91 -4.88 4.87 -4.69
CA ILE A 91 -5.05 4.54 -6.12
C ILE A 91 -4.03 3.47 -6.55
N GLY A 92 -2.78 3.64 -6.13
CA GLY A 92 -1.72 2.68 -6.40
C GLY A 92 -2.00 1.29 -5.84
N TYR A 93 -2.53 1.18 -4.61
CA TYR A 93 -2.93 -0.10 -4.02
C TYR A 93 -4.12 -0.74 -4.73
N VAL A 94 -5.09 0.03 -5.20
CA VAL A 94 -6.19 -0.50 -6.03
C VAL A 94 -5.63 -1.10 -7.32
N LEU A 95 -4.76 -0.38 -8.03
CA LEU A 95 -4.12 -0.87 -9.26
C LEU A 95 -3.27 -2.12 -8.99
N ALA A 96 -2.45 -2.09 -7.94
CA ALA A 96 -1.65 -3.23 -7.52
C ALA A 96 -2.52 -4.45 -7.25
N GLY A 97 -3.62 -4.27 -6.51
CA GLY A 97 -4.56 -5.33 -6.17
C GLY A 97 -5.23 -5.95 -7.39
N VAL A 98 -5.64 -5.13 -8.37
CA VAL A 98 -6.19 -5.63 -9.64
C VAL A 98 -5.16 -6.47 -10.39
N TRP A 99 -3.90 -6.04 -10.44
CA TRP A 99 -2.84 -6.80 -11.10
C TRP A 99 -2.51 -8.11 -10.37
N VAL A 100 -2.41 -8.08 -9.04
CA VAL A 100 -2.18 -9.29 -8.22
C VAL A 100 -3.34 -10.29 -8.37
N LYS A 101 -4.59 -9.81 -8.32
CA LYS A 101 -5.78 -10.65 -8.57
C LYS A 101 -5.73 -11.35 -9.94
N ASN A 102 -5.15 -10.70 -10.93
CA ASN A 102 -4.97 -11.23 -12.28
C ASN A 102 -3.64 -12.00 -12.44
N PHE A 103 -3.02 -12.42 -11.35
CA PHE A 103 -1.75 -13.15 -11.31
C PHE A 103 -0.56 -12.43 -11.96
N GLN A 104 -0.57 -11.10 -12.00
CA GLN A 104 0.52 -10.29 -12.52
C GLN A 104 1.51 -9.94 -11.41
N ARG A 105 2.75 -10.41 -11.53
CA ARG A 105 3.84 -10.15 -10.58
C ARG A 105 4.11 -8.66 -10.35
N LYS A 106 3.96 -7.83 -11.39
CA LYS A 106 4.12 -6.37 -11.30
C LYS A 106 3.22 -5.72 -10.25
N GLY A 107 2.05 -6.31 -9.94
CA GLY A 107 1.17 -5.81 -8.89
C GLY A 107 1.79 -5.94 -7.50
N VAL A 108 2.45 -7.06 -7.20
CA VAL A 108 3.17 -7.23 -5.92
C VAL A 108 4.34 -6.26 -5.84
N LEU A 109 5.10 -6.11 -6.93
CA LEU A 109 6.23 -5.18 -6.99
C LEU A 109 5.77 -3.73 -6.78
N LEU A 110 4.63 -3.33 -7.38
CA LEU A 110 4.04 -2.00 -7.16
C LEU A 110 3.65 -1.79 -5.70
N ALA A 111 2.99 -2.77 -5.07
CA ALA A 111 2.61 -2.65 -3.66
C ALA A 111 3.82 -2.51 -2.73
N LEU A 112 4.88 -3.28 -2.96
CA LEU A 112 6.13 -3.17 -2.21
C LEU A 112 6.81 -1.81 -2.43
N LEU A 113 6.83 -1.32 -3.67
CA LEU A 113 7.37 0.00 -4.00
C LEU A 113 6.57 1.10 -3.29
N LEU A 114 5.24 1.03 -3.31
CA LEU A 114 4.38 1.99 -2.61
C LEU A 114 4.66 2.00 -1.11
N THR A 115 4.74 0.84 -0.47
CA THR A 115 5.07 0.72 0.96
C THR A 115 6.42 1.36 1.28
N LEU A 116 7.43 1.18 0.41
CA LEU A 116 8.73 1.83 0.58
C LEU A 116 8.63 3.36 0.44
N ILE A 117 7.91 3.85 -0.56
CA ILE A 117 7.72 5.28 -0.80
C ILE A 117 6.93 5.90 0.37
N GLU A 118 5.89 5.23 0.89
CA GLU A 118 5.14 5.68 2.08
C GLU A 118 6.06 5.83 3.30
N PHE A 119 6.94 4.85 3.52
CA PHE A 119 7.91 4.92 4.60
C PHE A 119 8.87 6.11 4.44
N LEU A 120 9.41 6.30 3.24
CA LEU A 120 10.33 7.41 2.96
C LEU A 120 9.62 8.77 3.09
N PHE A 121 8.39 8.88 2.59
CA PHE A 121 7.59 10.09 2.72
C PHE A 121 7.28 10.39 4.19
N SER A 122 6.77 9.42 4.94
CA SER A 122 6.49 9.57 6.37
C SER A 122 7.73 9.99 7.16
N THR A 123 8.86 9.35 6.90
CA THR A 123 10.14 9.71 7.52
C THR A 123 10.56 11.12 7.16
N SER A 124 10.41 11.54 5.90
CA SER A 124 10.73 12.91 5.47
C SER A 124 9.87 13.96 6.19
N MET A 125 8.59 13.68 6.41
CA MET A 125 7.67 14.57 7.13
C MET A 125 8.08 14.78 8.58
N VAL A 126 8.68 13.77 9.24
CA VAL A 126 9.23 13.89 10.59
C VAL A 126 10.36 14.93 10.67
N PHE A 127 11.15 15.06 9.62
CA PHE A 127 12.25 16.05 9.58
C PHE A 127 11.78 17.42 9.10
N LEU A 128 10.84 17.50 8.18
CA LEU A 128 10.34 18.76 7.64
C LEU A 128 9.43 19.51 8.63
N PHE A 129 8.68 18.78 9.44
CA PHE A 129 7.71 19.34 10.38
C PHE A 129 7.94 18.79 11.80
N PRO A 130 9.08 19.14 12.42
CA PRO A 130 9.46 18.58 13.73
C PRO A 130 8.49 18.94 14.86
N GLU A 131 7.79 20.04 14.75
CA GLU A 131 6.80 20.54 15.72
C GLU A 131 5.54 19.69 15.82
N PHE A 132 5.20 18.95 14.75
CA PHE A 132 3.98 18.12 14.70
C PHE A 132 4.23 16.64 15.03
N ASN A 133 5.45 16.26 15.39
CA ASN A 133 5.82 14.89 15.75
C ASN A 133 5.46 14.57 17.22
N GLY A 134 4.17 14.64 17.56
CA GLY A 134 3.75 14.64 18.95
C GLY A 134 3.83 13.32 19.69
N SER A 135 3.21 12.27 19.23
CA SER A 135 3.10 11.03 20.02
C SER A 135 3.04 9.81 19.11
N GLY A 136 4.18 9.19 18.87
CA GLY A 136 4.18 7.83 18.33
C GLY A 136 3.50 6.88 19.34
N LEU A 137 2.76 5.90 18.84
CA LEU A 137 2.07 4.89 19.64
C LEU A 137 3.04 4.08 20.52
N ILE A 138 4.28 3.89 20.05
CA ILE A 138 5.31 3.09 20.72
C ILE A 138 6.17 3.94 21.66
N ALA A 139 6.51 5.16 21.23
CA ALA A 139 7.28 6.11 22.03
C ALA A 139 7.02 7.55 21.58
N PRO A 140 6.99 8.53 22.50
CA PRO A 140 6.82 9.93 22.13
C PRO A 140 8.05 10.46 21.38
N GLY A 141 7.80 11.37 20.42
CA GLY A 141 8.84 12.08 19.68
C GLY A 141 9.27 11.41 18.37
N ARG A 142 10.26 12.03 17.72
CA ARG A 142 10.71 11.66 16.36
C ARG A 142 11.13 10.21 16.24
N GLY A 143 11.85 9.69 17.24
CA GLY A 143 12.32 8.30 17.25
C GLY A 143 11.18 7.30 17.26
N GLY A 144 10.12 7.56 18.04
CA GLY A 144 8.95 6.72 18.11
C GLY A 144 8.22 6.61 16.79
N VAL A 145 7.98 7.72 16.11
CA VAL A 145 7.32 7.77 14.80
C VAL A 145 8.13 7.00 13.74
N ILE A 146 9.45 7.13 13.73
CA ILE A 146 10.32 6.40 12.79
C ILE A 146 10.27 4.90 13.06
N VAL A 147 10.39 4.49 14.33
CA VAL A 147 10.33 3.07 14.72
C VAL A 147 8.99 2.46 14.34
N GLU A 148 7.89 3.14 14.64
CA GLU A 148 6.53 2.72 14.24
C GLU A 148 6.41 2.60 12.71
N GLY A 149 6.93 3.58 11.97
CA GLY A 149 6.96 3.55 10.51
C GLY A 149 7.73 2.35 9.95
N VAL A 150 8.89 2.02 10.54
CA VAL A 150 9.67 0.83 10.16
C VAL A 150 8.86 -0.45 10.40
N PHE A 151 8.30 -0.62 11.61
CA PHE A 151 7.50 -1.81 11.92
C PHE A 151 6.29 -1.96 11.00
N THR A 152 5.55 -0.89 10.79
CA THR A 152 4.37 -0.90 9.92
C THR A 152 4.75 -1.24 8.48
N SER A 153 5.80 -0.63 7.95
CA SER A 153 6.26 -0.87 6.57
C SER A 153 6.80 -2.29 6.39
N LEU A 154 7.55 -2.82 7.35
CA LEU A 154 8.01 -4.21 7.32
C LEU A 154 6.83 -5.18 7.36
N PHE A 155 5.87 -4.95 8.26
CA PHE A 155 4.69 -5.82 8.40
C PHE A 155 3.82 -5.80 7.14
N CYS A 156 3.49 -4.62 6.63
CA CYS A 156 2.75 -4.47 5.37
C CYS A 156 3.52 -5.07 4.19
N GLY A 157 4.83 -4.80 4.10
CA GLY A 157 5.67 -5.36 3.04
C GLY A 157 5.71 -6.89 3.05
N LEU A 158 5.79 -7.53 4.22
CA LEU A 158 5.71 -8.98 4.35
C LEU A 158 4.36 -9.52 3.88
N ILE A 159 3.25 -8.87 4.27
CA ILE A 159 1.91 -9.28 3.82
C ILE A 159 1.80 -9.19 2.30
N TRP A 160 2.24 -8.08 1.71
CA TRP A 160 2.18 -7.91 0.24
C TRP A 160 3.12 -8.86 -0.52
N ALA A 161 4.20 -9.33 0.12
CA ALA A 161 5.13 -10.29 -0.46
C ALA A 161 4.64 -11.75 -0.41
N ILE A 162 3.60 -12.07 0.37
CA ILE A 162 3.07 -13.45 0.51
C ILE A 162 2.86 -14.15 -0.85
N PRO A 163 2.26 -13.51 -1.89
CA PRO A 163 2.06 -14.19 -3.17
C PRO A 163 3.37 -14.62 -3.85
N LEU A 164 4.49 -13.94 -3.59
CA LEU A 164 5.80 -14.32 -4.11
C LEU A 164 6.43 -15.48 -3.35
N MET A 165 6.08 -15.65 -2.08
CA MET A 165 6.65 -16.67 -1.18
C MET A 165 5.95 -18.02 -1.31
N VAL A 166 4.71 -18.04 -1.81
CA VAL A 166 3.94 -19.28 -1.94
C VAL A 166 4.45 -20.09 -3.11
N ALA A 167 4.74 -21.36 -2.86
CA ALA A 167 5.08 -22.32 -3.90
C ALA A 167 3.91 -22.44 -4.89
N ASN A 168 4.21 -22.53 -6.19
CA ASN A 168 3.22 -22.59 -7.26
C ASN A 168 2.22 -21.41 -7.22
N ASN A 169 2.75 -20.19 -7.07
CA ASN A 169 1.96 -18.95 -6.92
C ASN A 169 1.17 -18.57 -8.19
N GLY A 170 1.50 -19.14 -9.36
CA GLY A 170 0.85 -18.85 -10.64
C GLY A 170 1.08 -17.43 -11.17
N LEU A 171 1.96 -16.65 -10.54
CA LEU A 171 2.29 -15.31 -11.01
C LEU A 171 3.09 -15.36 -12.31
N ASP A 172 2.79 -14.45 -13.22
CA ASP A 172 3.55 -14.27 -14.45
C ASP A 172 4.95 -13.66 -14.17
N GLU A 173 5.78 -13.56 -15.24
CA GLU A 173 7.11 -12.94 -15.15
C GLU A 173 7.08 -11.42 -15.40
N SER A 174 5.92 -10.77 -15.29
CA SER A 174 5.78 -9.35 -15.57
C SER A 174 6.70 -8.50 -14.69
N LYS A 175 7.35 -7.52 -15.31
CA LYS A 175 8.21 -6.54 -14.64
C LYS A 175 7.42 -5.26 -14.39
N LEU A 176 7.79 -4.51 -13.35
CA LEU A 176 7.17 -3.22 -13.06
C LEU A 176 7.54 -2.16 -14.11
N PHE A 177 8.80 -2.21 -14.52
CA PHE A 177 9.35 -1.37 -15.62
C PHE A 177 9.87 -2.33 -16.69
N GLY A 178 9.13 -2.42 -17.78
CA GLY A 178 9.42 -3.34 -18.89
C GLY A 178 10.35 -2.78 -19.91
#